data_2cf1657ef5ead46ec34ab460b7b8e832
#
_entry.id   2cf1657ef5ead46ec34ab460b7b8e832
#
_cell.length_a   1.000
_cell.length_b   1.000
_cell.length_c   1.000
_cell.angle_alpha   90.00
_cell.angle_beta   90.00
_cell.angle_gamma   90.00
#
_symmetry.space_group_name_H-M   'P 1'
#
loop_
_entity.id
_entity.type
_entity.pdbx_description
1 polymer ?
#
loop_
_entity_poly.entity_id
_entity_poly.type
_entity_poly.pdbx_seq_one_letter_code
_entity_poly.pdbx_strand_id
1 'polypeptide(L)'
;LVGSEMCIRDRNTVGTYIHTYDDRTYEEKKHSILATDIYSAIRGKKYSFIGEGIYEKKFTNSKLSAGIRHQQSLTENKYAGTSSAETRMQEAHTSTYIEYSSKIKRFNYSVGVQGSRSWFNQEGEGYQKYSVLPRIRLTYNFSDQAFIRYQGQISRSTPALSDLSNVEQLIDSLQIRRGNPTLKMSTVYNNTLNVDFRKGLFSSSLYLLYQYQHKPNMEETFREGELFVRTTANQRSWQKLNPEVEIKVGPIKDILSLSISTGINYFDSRGHNYHHTYTNWYYCASATAAYKKWSAYFEIRNHRNDFYGETLSYGENYHLLSVSYRYKQLNVGVMSLNPFGSNYRIGSENFSPLAPSKNWMYIKESSRVFALTLSWNFSFGRKYESAERRLHNEDNNAGTLKSGK
;
A
#
# COMPACT_ATOMS: atom_id res chain seq x y z
N LEU A 1 -31.12 36.71 -9.27
CA LEU A 1 -30.64 35.35 -9.43
C LEU A 1 -29.47 35.16 -8.45
N VAL A 2 -29.79 34.77 -7.22
CA VAL A 2 -28.79 34.46 -6.17
C VAL A 2 -28.33 33.03 -6.48
N GLY A 3 -27.12 32.90 -7.02
CA GLY A 3 -26.46 31.61 -7.12
C GLY A 3 -26.19 31.10 -5.71
N SER A 4 -26.77 29.99 -5.31
CA SER A 4 -26.51 29.34 -4.04
C SER A 4 -25.07 28.85 -4.05
N GLU A 5 -24.18 29.59 -3.41
CA GLU A 5 -22.79 29.16 -3.15
C GLU A 5 -22.83 28.07 -2.08
N MET A 6 -22.74 26.81 -2.52
CA MET A 6 -22.67 25.68 -1.59
C MET A 6 -21.23 25.56 -1.09
N CYS A 7 -20.94 26.15 0.07
CA CYS A 7 -19.70 25.93 0.80
C CYS A 7 -19.86 24.68 1.68
N ILE A 8 -19.14 23.61 1.37
CA ILE A 8 -19.09 22.43 2.20
C ILE A 8 -17.93 22.61 3.21
N ARG A 9 -18.25 22.49 4.49
CA ARG A 9 -17.26 22.52 5.58
C ARG A 9 -17.33 21.19 6.30
N ASP A 10 -16.28 20.39 6.13
CA ASP A 10 -16.14 19.14 6.86
C ASP A 10 -15.09 19.28 7.95
N ARG A 11 -15.40 18.81 9.15
CA ARG A 11 -14.47 18.70 10.27
C ARG A 11 -14.52 17.28 10.80
N ASN A 12 -13.40 16.62 10.80
CA ASN A 12 -13.27 15.25 11.26
C ASN A 12 -12.16 15.14 12.30
N THR A 13 -12.42 14.35 13.35
CA THR A 13 -11.43 14.02 14.37
C THR A 13 -11.48 12.54 14.66
N VAL A 14 -10.31 11.91 14.84
CA VAL A 14 -10.18 10.50 15.20
C VAL A 14 -9.10 10.37 16.27
N GLY A 15 -9.43 9.70 17.36
CA GLY A 15 -8.47 9.21 18.34
C GLY A 15 -8.30 7.70 18.18
N THR A 16 -7.07 7.21 18.29
CA THR A 16 -6.75 5.78 18.16
C THR A 16 -5.83 5.35 19.30
N TYR A 17 -6.14 4.17 19.84
CA TYR A 17 -5.26 3.43 20.75
C TYR A 17 -4.95 2.07 20.13
N ILE A 18 -3.67 1.73 20.06
CA ILE A 18 -3.18 0.44 19.57
C ILE A 18 -2.34 -0.19 20.66
N HIS A 19 -2.62 -1.47 20.94
CA HIS A 19 -1.80 -2.31 21.80
C HIS A 19 -1.34 -3.51 20.97
N THR A 20 -0.03 -3.75 20.94
CA THR A 20 0.57 -4.88 20.23
C THR A 20 1.36 -5.75 21.19
N TYR A 21 1.34 -7.03 20.90
CA TYR A 21 2.10 -8.05 21.58
C TYR A 21 2.69 -9.00 20.55
N ASP A 22 3.97 -9.31 20.67
CA ASP A 22 4.67 -10.22 19.78
C ASP A 22 5.70 -11.02 20.59
N ASP A 23 5.67 -12.33 20.48
CA ASP A 23 6.62 -13.22 21.10
C ASP A 23 7.29 -14.08 20.04
N ARG A 24 8.60 -14.24 20.17
CA ARG A 24 9.38 -15.08 19.30
C ARG A 24 10.41 -15.87 20.09
N THR A 25 10.50 -17.16 19.79
CA THR A 25 11.60 -18.04 20.23
C THR A 25 12.33 -18.57 19.00
N TYR A 26 13.64 -18.55 19.03
CA TYR A 26 14.51 -19.15 18.02
C TYR A 26 15.51 -20.06 18.72
N GLU A 27 15.49 -21.34 18.37
CA GLU A 27 16.41 -22.36 18.87
C GLU A 27 17.29 -22.88 17.73
N GLU A 28 18.59 -22.89 17.91
CA GLU A 28 19.55 -23.54 17.02
C GLU A 28 20.17 -24.74 17.73
N LYS A 29 20.12 -25.92 17.09
CA LYS A 29 20.70 -27.16 17.62
C LYS A 29 21.79 -27.65 16.68
N LYS A 30 22.99 -27.89 17.24
CA LYS A 30 24.13 -28.56 16.57
C LYS A 30 24.28 -29.93 17.14
N HIS A 31 24.20 -30.98 16.32
CA HIS A 31 24.29 -32.39 16.77
C HIS A 31 23.33 -32.72 17.94
N SER A 32 22.09 -32.23 17.88
CA SER A 32 21.05 -32.36 18.92
C SER A 32 21.34 -31.61 20.22
N ILE A 33 22.40 -30.84 20.30
CA ILE A 33 22.74 -29.97 21.43
C ILE A 33 22.25 -28.55 21.12
N LEU A 34 21.57 -27.93 22.07
CA LEU A 34 21.11 -26.54 21.95
C LEU A 34 22.35 -25.64 21.89
N ALA A 35 22.57 -24.98 20.75
CA ALA A 35 23.70 -24.09 20.52
C ALA A 35 23.32 -22.62 20.74
N THR A 36 22.09 -22.26 20.40
CA THR A 36 21.61 -20.89 20.53
C THR A 36 20.12 -20.92 20.91
N ASP A 37 19.75 -20.11 21.90
CA ASP A 37 18.37 -19.87 22.31
C ASP A 37 18.14 -18.37 22.40
N ILE A 38 17.25 -17.86 21.54
CA ILE A 38 16.93 -16.44 21.47
C ILE A 38 15.42 -16.31 21.77
N TYR A 39 15.12 -15.61 22.84
CA TYR A 39 13.76 -15.22 23.19
C TYR A 39 13.60 -13.71 23.02
N SER A 40 12.51 -13.27 22.38
CA SER A 40 12.15 -11.87 22.23
C SER A 40 10.67 -11.69 22.49
N ALA A 41 10.32 -10.84 23.44
CA ALA A 41 8.97 -10.41 23.73
C ALA A 41 8.87 -8.91 23.51
N ILE A 42 7.87 -8.48 22.74
CA ILE A 42 7.66 -7.07 22.41
C ILE A 42 6.25 -6.66 22.82
N ARG A 43 6.16 -5.58 23.59
CA ARG A 43 4.89 -4.94 23.95
C ARG A 43 4.90 -3.50 23.49
N GLY A 44 3.97 -3.15 22.59
CA GLY A 44 3.84 -1.81 22.04
C GLY A 44 2.52 -1.16 22.43
N LYS A 45 2.56 0.13 22.76
CA LYS A 45 1.39 0.98 22.96
C LYS A 45 1.52 2.21 22.09
N LYS A 46 0.47 2.53 21.34
CA LYS A 46 0.42 3.76 20.54
C LYS A 46 -0.88 4.52 20.82
N TYR A 47 -0.73 5.79 21.07
CA TYR A 47 -1.81 6.76 21.16
C TYR A 47 -1.69 7.71 20.00
N SER A 48 -2.75 7.91 19.24
CA SER A 48 -2.73 8.88 18.15
C SER A 48 -4.00 9.71 18.07
N PHE A 49 -3.82 10.93 17.54
CA PHE A 49 -4.88 11.88 17.26
C PHE A 49 -4.74 12.37 15.83
N ILE A 50 -5.85 12.41 15.09
CA ILE A 50 -5.93 13.00 13.76
C ILE A 50 -7.06 14.03 13.76
N GLY A 51 -6.77 15.24 13.32
CA GLY A 51 -7.74 16.29 13.07
C GLY A 51 -7.65 16.78 11.64
N GLU A 52 -8.81 16.94 10.97
CA GLU A 52 -8.88 17.40 9.60
C GLU A 52 -9.99 18.44 9.43
N GLY A 53 -9.70 19.50 8.68
CA GLY A 53 -10.67 20.50 8.25
C GLY A 53 -10.57 20.71 6.75
N ILE A 54 -11.70 20.68 6.05
CA ILE A 54 -11.79 20.85 4.60
C ILE A 54 -12.80 21.97 4.29
N TYR A 55 -12.41 22.85 3.39
CA TYR A 55 -13.25 23.89 2.80
C TYR A 55 -13.30 23.69 1.29
N GLU A 56 -14.51 23.67 0.72
CA GLU A 56 -14.72 23.61 -0.72
C GLU A 56 -15.69 24.69 -1.16
N LYS A 57 -15.29 25.46 -2.18
CA LYS A 57 -16.13 26.42 -2.85
C LYS A 57 -16.30 25.99 -4.31
N LYS A 58 -17.53 25.74 -4.72
CA LYS A 58 -17.90 25.39 -6.09
C LYS A 58 -18.33 26.65 -6.83
N PHE A 59 -17.83 26.80 -8.04
CA PHE A 59 -18.23 27.79 -9.02
C PHE A 59 -18.88 27.06 -10.20
N THR A 60 -19.42 27.76 -11.18
CA THR A 60 -20.13 27.15 -12.33
C THR A 60 -19.29 26.06 -13.04
N ASN A 61 -18.03 26.34 -13.35
CA ASN A 61 -17.14 25.42 -14.09
C ASN A 61 -15.84 25.12 -13.34
N SER A 62 -15.72 25.55 -12.10
CA SER A 62 -14.51 25.37 -11.32
C SER A 62 -14.80 25.11 -9.84
N LYS A 63 -13.80 24.62 -9.15
CA LYS A 63 -13.86 24.33 -7.71
C LYS A 63 -12.52 24.71 -7.07
N LEU A 64 -12.59 25.39 -5.95
CA LEU A 64 -11.47 25.65 -5.05
C LEU A 64 -11.65 24.78 -3.82
N SER A 65 -10.61 24.01 -3.48
CA SER A 65 -10.54 23.21 -2.26
C SER A 65 -9.33 23.62 -1.45
N ALA A 66 -9.51 23.77 -0.15
CA ALA A 66 -8.41 24.00 0.78
C ALA A 66 -8.62 23.13 2.02
N GLY A 67 -7.54 22.70 2.65
CA GLY A 67 -7.67 21.88 3.85
C GLY A 67 -6.42 21.93 4.72
N ILE A 68 -6.64 21.54 5.98
CA ILE A 68 -5.60 21.35 6.98
C ILE A 68 -5.81 19.98 7.62
N ARG A 69 -4.71 19.23 7.81
CA ARG A 69 -4.70 17.97 8.55
C ARG A 69 -3.54 17.99 9.52
N HIS A 70 -3.82 17.62 10.75
CA HIS A 70 -2.81 17.41 11.79
C HIS A 70 -2.96 16.00 12.33
N GLN A 71 -1.83 15.29 12.43
CA GLN A 71 -1.72 13.98 13.05
C GLN A 71 -0.59 14.03 14.06
N GLN A 72 -0.83 13.49 15.24
CA GLN A 72 0.18 13.36 16.29
C GLN A 72 0.06 11.98 16.93
N SER A 73 1.21 11.36 17.23
CA SER A 73 1.22 10.10 17.96
C SER A 73 2.35 10.03 18.99
N LEU A 74 2.09 9.22 20.02
CA LEU A 74 3.04 8.78 21.03
C LEU A 74 3.06 7.26 21.00
N THR A 75 4.26 6.69 20.82
CA THR A 75 4.48 5.24 20.79
C THR A 75 5.47 4.85 21.87
N GLU A 76 5.13 3.86 22.67
CA GLU A 76 5.97 3.29 23.73
C GLU A 76 6.13 1.80 23.47
N ASN A 77 7.36 1.33 23.29
CA ASN A 77 7.66 -0.08 23.07
C ASN A 77 8.62 -0.59 24.14
N LYS A 78 8.30 -1.76 24.68
CA LYS A 78 9.12 -2.50 25.63
C LYS A 78 9.55 -3.81 24.98
N TYR A 79 10.85 -4.00 24.95
CA TYR A 79 11.51 -5.21 24.47
C TYR A 79 12.06 -5.97 25.69
N ALA A 80 11.83 -7.27 25.73
CA ALA A 80 12.31 -8.14 26.79
C ALA A 80 12.80 -9.48 26.20
N GLY A 81 13.62 -10.20 26.94
CA GLY A 81 14.20 -11.48 26.51
C GLY A 81 15.71 -11.39 26.41
N THR A 82 16.31 -11.96 25.36
CA THR A 82 17.75 -11.95 25.13
C THR A 82 18.32 -10.54 24.98
N SER A 83 17.54 -9.63 24.40
CA SER A 83 17.80 -8.19 24.39
C SER A 83 16.66 -7.46 25.10
N SER A 84 16.99 -6.46 25.93
CA SER A 84 15.99 -5.63 26.62
C SER A 84 16.20 -4.16 26.31
N ALA A 85 15.12 -3.47 25.96
CA ALA A 85 15.13 -2.03 25.71
C ALA A 85 13.73 -1.45 25.91
N GLU A 86 13.67 -0.17 26.20
CA GLU A 86 12.42 0.61 26.17
C GLU A 86 12.63 1.78 25.22
N THR A 87 11.62 2.06 24.39
CA THR A 87 11.65 3.20 23.46
C THR A 87 10.41 4.04 23.59
N ARG A 88 10.59 5.35 23.52
CA ARG A 88 9.50 6.32 23.50
C ARG A 88 9.66 7.23 22.30
N MET A 89 8.75 7.10 21.35
CA MET A 89 8.77 7.82 20.09
C MET A 89 7.58 8.77 19.99
N GLN A 90 7.84 9.98 19.54
CA GLN A 90 6.83 11.00 19.29
C GLN A 90 6.91 11.43 17.84
N GLU A 91 5.78 11.52 17.18
CA GLU A 91 5.71 12.06 15.83
C GLU A 91 4.54 13.03 15.68
N ALA A 92 4.73 14.03 14.82
CA ALA A 92 3.68 14.95 14.43
C ALA A 92 3.80 15.27 12.94
N HIS A 93 2.69 15.24 12.24
CA HIS A 93 2.58 15.62 10.85
C HIS A 93 1.45 16.62 10.67
N THR A 94 1.79 17.81 10.18
CA THR A 94 0.82 18.86 9.84
C THR A 94 0.93 19.18 8.39
N SER A 95 -0.19 19.18 7.67
CA SER A 95 -0.24 19.56 6.27
C SER A 95 -1.38 20.53 5.98
N THR A 96 -1.14 21.45 5.07
CA THR A 96 -2.13 22.36 4.50
C THR A 96 -2.09 22.25 3.00
N TYR A 97 -3.21 22.31 2.33
CA TYR A 97 -3.25 22.26 0.87
C TYR A 97 -4.25 23.25 0.30
N ILE A 98 -3.99 23.64 -0.93
CA ILE A 98 -4.92 24.36 -1.79
C ILE A 98 -4.92 23.69 -3.16
N GLU A 99 -6.08 23.50 -3.73
CA GLU A 99 -6.25 22.91 -5.06
C GLU A 99 -7.35 23.64 -5.82
N TYR A 100 -7.06 24.04 -7.03
CA TYR A 100 -8.00 24.60 -7.99
C TYR A 100 -8.23 23.60 -9.11
N SER A 101 -9.50 23.34 -9.43
CA SER A 101 -9.89 22.49 -10.54
C SER A 101 -10.90 23.21 -11.42
N SER A 102 -10.81 23.02 -12.73
CA SER A 102 -11.72 23.62 -13.69
C SER A 102 -11.92 22.74 -14.92
N LYS A 103 -13.04 22.99 -15.60
CA LYS A 103 -13.40 22.36 -16.87
C LYS A 103 -13.57 23.42 -17.95
N ILE A 104 -12.80 23.29 -19.02
CA ILE A 104 -12.87 24.13 -20.22
C ILE A 104 -13.18 23.23 -21.42
N LYS A 105 -14.45 23.23 -21.86
CA LYS A 105 -14.94 22.34 -22.93
C LYS A 105 -14.57 20.87 -22.64
N ARG A 106 -13.67 20.28 -23.42
CA ARG A 106 -13.22 18.88 -23.32
C ARG A 106 -12.01 18.70 -22.41
N PHE A 107 -11.44 19.78 -21.90
CA PHE A 107 -10.27 19.75 -21.04
C PHE A 107 -10.65 19.99 -19.58
N ASN A 108 -10.27 19.06 -18.72
CA ASN A 108 -10.40 19.20 -17.26
C ASN A 108 -9.00 19.24 -16.67
N TYR A 109 -8.76 20.17 -15.77
CA TYR A 109 -7.49 20.25 -15.07
C TYR A 109 -7.66 20.51 -13.58
N SER A 110 -6.71 20.04 -12.82
CA SER A 110 -6.59 20.35 -11.39
C SER A 110 -5.10 20.60 -11.10
N VAL A 111 -4.83 21.70 -10.42
CA VAL A 111 -3.50 22.08 -9.94
C VAL A 111 -3.61 22.35 -8.46
N GLY A 112 -2.72 21.75 -7.69
CA GLY A 112 -2.71 21.91 -6.24
C GLY A 112 -1.29 21.94 -5.69
N VAL A 113 -1.16 22.51 -4.51
CA VAL A 113 0.07 22.49 -3.73
C VAL A 113 -0.26 22.19 -2.28
N GLN A 114 0.57 21.38 -1.65
CA GLN A 114 0.50 21.06 -0.24
C GLN A 114 1.78 21.51 0.45
N GLY A 115 1.64 22.29 1.52
CA GLY A 115 2.70 22.54 2.48
C GLY A 115 2.61 21.52 3.61
N SER A 116 3.73 20.97 4.06
CA SER A 116 3.73 20.02 5.18
C SER A 116 4.91 20.23 6.10
N ARG A 117 4.67 19.99 7.39
CA ARG A 117 5.68 19.89 8.44
C ARG A 117 5.60 18.50 9.05
N SER A 118 6.71 17.77 9.04
CA SER A 118 6.86 16.49 9.71
C SER A 118 7.91 16.60 10.80
N TRP A 119 7.61 16.07 11.96
CA TRP A 119 8.48 16.07 13.12
C TRP A 119 8.48 14.69 13.77
N PHE A 120 9.65 14.22 14.18
CA PHE A 120 9.87 12.99 14.89
C PHE A 120 10.92 13.20 15.97
N ASN A 121 10.74 12.60 17.12
CA ASN A 121 11.68 12.60 18.24
C ASN A 121 11.65 11.25 18.95
N GLN A 122 12.85 10.73 19.24
CA GLN A 122 13.10 9.61 20.13
C GLN A 122 14.29 9.98 21.04
N GLU A 123 14.06 10.23 22.32
CA GLU A 123 15.10 10.46 23.32
C GLU A 123 16.10 11.57 22.94
N GLY A 124 15.66 12.60 22.24
CA GLY A 124 16.48 13.72 21.78
C GLY A 124 17.00 13.58 20.35
N GLU A 125 17.01 12.37 19.79
CA GLU A 125 17.31 12.14 18.38
C GLU A 125 16.05 12.27 17.53
N GLY A 126 16.18 12.84 16.34
CA GLY A 126 15.02 12.98 15.46
C GLY A 126 15.21 13.95 14.30
N TYR A 127 14.09 14.32 13.68
CA TYR A 127 14.12 15.27 12.57
C TYR A 127 12.91 16.20 12.55
N GLN A 128 13.09 17.35 11.93
CA GLN A 128 12.01 18.26 11.52
C GLN A 128 12.19 18.61 10.06
N LYS A 129 11.13 18.42 9.25
CA LYS A 129 11.17 18.67 7.81
C LYS A 129 9.96 19.44 7.34
N TYR A 130 10.21 20.53 6.61
CA TYR A 130 9.20 21.23 5.83
C TYR A 130 9.26 20.80 4.38
N SER A 131 8.11 20.72 3.71
CA SER A 131 8.03 20.30 2.31
C SER A 131 6.93 21.06 1.58
N VAL A 132 7.18 21.35 0.31
CA VAL A 132 6.19 21.85 -0.65
C VAL A 132 5.99 20.76 -1.70
N LEU A 133 4.75 20.33 -1.88
CA LEU A 133 4.38 19.12 -2.61
C LEU A 133 3.34 19.48 -3.68
N PRO A 134 3.78 19.81 -4.89
CA PRO A 134 2.87 20.11 -6.00
C PRO A 134 2.21 18.84 -6.53
N ARG A 135 0.99 19.01 -7.07
CA ARG A 135 0.24 18.00 -7.81
C ARG A 135 -0.49 18.61 -9.00
N ILE A 136 -0.59 17.85 -10.07
CA ILE A 136 -1.29 18.23 -11.28
C ILE A 136 -2.08 17.04 -11.82
N ARG A 137 -3.28 17.29 -12.32
CA ARG A 137 -4.09 16.33 -13.06
C ARG A 137 -4.66 17.02 -14.30
N LEU A 138 -4.42 16.42 -15.44
CA LEU A 138 -4.90 16.88 -16.72
C LEU A 138 -5.71 15.76 -17.36
N THR A 139 -6.92 16.08 -17.86
CA THR A 139 -7.74 15.12 -18.59
C THR A 139 -8.27 15.79 -19.85
N TYR A 140 -8.04 15.17 -20.99
CA TYR A 140 -8.61 15.60 -22.26
C TYR A 140 -9.55 14.53 -22.80
N ASN A 141 -10.80 14.88 -23.01
CA ASN A 141 -11.80 14.00 -23.58
C ASN A 141 -11.86 14.22 -25.10
N PHE A 142 -11.34 13.26 -25.86
CA PHE A 142 -11.41 13.29 -27.33
C PHE A 142 -12.86 13.19 -27.79
N SER A 143 -13.64 12.35 -27.10
CA SER A 143 -15.07 12.12 -27.29
C SER A 143 -15.68 11.62 -25.97
N ASP A 144 -16.96 11.29 -25.98
CA ASP A 144 -17.63 10.61 -24.85
C ASP A 144 -17.12 9.15 -24.66
N GLN A 145 -16.38 8.65 -25.64
CA GLN A 145 -15.86 7.28 -25.70
C GLN A 145 -14.36 7.18 -25.41
N ALA A 146 -13.62 8.28 -25.48
CA ALA A 146 -12.17 8.25 -25.36
C ALA A 146 -11.63 9.46 -24.60
N PHE A 147 -10.71 9.19 -23.67
CA PHE A 147 -9.99 10.25 -22.97
C PHE A 147 -8.55 9.85 -22.67
N ILE A 148 -7.72 10.84 -22.45
CA ILE A 148 -6.38 10.72 -21.90
C ILE A 148 -6.31 11.50 -20.58
N ARG A 149 -5.69 10.91 -19.57
CA ARG A 149 -5.46 11.52 -18.27
C ARG A 149 -4.01 11.38 -17.84
N TYR A 150 -3.40 12.49 -17.51
CA TYR A 150 -2.10 12.54 -16.86
C TYR A 150 -2.26 13.01 -15.42
N GLN A 151 -1.52 12.39 -14.50
CA GLN A 151 -1.39 12.82 -13.12
C GLN A 151 0.09 12.83 -12.74
N GLY A 152 0.56 13.97 -12.24
CA GLY A 152 1.89 14.14 -11.69
C GLY A 152 1.80 14.65 -10.26
N GLN A 153 2.57 14.05 -9.35
CA GLN A 153 2.64 14.53 -7.98
C GLN A 153 4.00 14.27 -7.36
N ILE A 154 4.41 15.18 -6.49
CA ILE A 154 5.54 14.98 -5.60
C ILE A 154 4.96 14.70 -4.19
N SER A 155 5.46 13.65 -3.56
CA SER A 155 5.09 13.28 -2.19
C SER A 155 6.31 12.96 -1.34
N ARG A 156 6.12 12.77 -0.04
CA ARG A 156 7.15 12.31 0.89
C ARG A 156 6.79 10.92 1.37
N SER A 157 7.80 10.05 1.47
CA SER A 157 7.71 8.79 2.18
C SER A 157 8.45 8.93 3.51
N THR A 158 7.73 8.75 4.59
CA THR A 158 8.26 8.78 5.96
C THR A 158 8.91 7.42 6.26
N PRO A 159 10.04 7.36 6.96
CA PRO A 159 10.56 6.11 7.49
C PRO A 159 9.50 5.43 8.37
N ALA A 160 9.49 4.10 8.36
CA ALA A 160 8.66 3.38 9.32
C ALA A 160 9.17 3.62 10.76
N LEU A 161 8.25 3.76 11.72
CA LEU A 161 8.63 3.97 13.13
C LEU A 161 9.52 2.85 13.66
N SER A 162 9.29 1.62 13.21
CA SER A 162 10.14 0.48 13.54
C SER A 162 11.59 0.66 13.10
N ASP A 163 11.80 1.27 11.93
CA ASP A 163 13.14 1.49 11.38
C ASP A 163 13.85 2.67 12.05
N LEU A 164 13.09 3.60 12.62
CA LEU A 164 13.62 4.73 13.40
C LEU A 164 14.01 4.35 14.84
N SER A 165 13.64 3.15 15.30
CA SER A 165 14.01 2.68 16.63
C SER A 165 15.54 2.61 16.81
N ASN A 166 16.04 2.89 18.00
CA ASN A 166 17.47 2.72 18.36
C ASN A 166 17.79 1.31 18.90
N VAL A 167 16.86 0.35 18.71
CA VAL A 167 16.96 -0.99 19.28
C VAL A 167 17.65 -1.95 18.32
N GLU A 168 18.41 -2.90 18.88
CA GLU A 168 18.96 -4.05 18.19
C GLU A 168 18.21 -5.32 18.60
N GLN A 169 17.89 -6.15 17.61
CA GLN A 169 17.23 -7.43 17.80
C GLN A 169 18.00 -8.56 17.13
N LEU A 170 18.34 -9.60 17.87
CA LEU A 170 18.93 -10.82 17.31
C LEU A 170 17.91 -11.51 16.38
N ILE A 171 18.32 -11.81 15.14
CA ILE A 171 17.54 -12.62 14.20
C ILE A 171 17.88 -14.09 14.38
N ASP A 172 19.17 -14.39 14.42
CA ASP A 172 19.77 -15.70 14.66
C ASP A 172 21.17 -15.55 15.26
N SER A 173 21.96 -16.63 15.32
CA SER A 173 23.33 -16.62 15.89
C SER A 173 24.33 -15.73 15.14
N LEU A 174 24.04 -15.37 13.89
CA LEU A 174 24.94 -14.62 13.00
C LEU A 174 24.37 -13.29 12.53
N GLN A 175 23.09 -13.03 12.77
CA GLN A 175 22.40 -11.86 12.22
C GLN A 175 21.69 -11.05 13.30
N ILE A 176 21.85 -9.73 13.21
CA ILE A 176 21.10 -8.77 14.01
C ILE A 176 20.32 -7.81 13.10
N ARG A 177 19.16 -7.37 13.56
CA ARG A 177 18.44 -6.25 13.00
C ARG A 177 18.61 -5.03 13.90
N ARG A 178 19.09 -3.95 13.28
CA ARG A 178 19.33 -2.68 13.96
C ARG A 178 18.43 -1.62 13.35
N GLY A 179 17.73 -0.86 14.17
CA GLY A 179 17.04 0.33 13.71
C GLY A 179 18.02 1.48 13.44
N ASN A 180 17.53 2.56 12.82
CA ASN A 180 18.34 3.70 12.45
C ASN A 180 17.57 5.02 12.70
N PRO A 181 17.76 5.66 13.86
CA PRO A 181 17.06 6.91 14.21
C PRO A 181 17.46 8.10 13.32
N THR A 182 18.55 7.99 12.55
CA THR A 182 19.02 9.08 11.66
C THR A 182 18.32 9.10 10.29
N LEU A 183 17.41 8.16 10.02
CA LEU A 183 16.67 8.09 8.76
C LEU A 183 15.90 9.37 8.48
N LYS A 184 15.93 9.77 7.23
CA LYS A 184 15.24 10.96 6.71
C LYS A 184 14.14 10.57 5.76
N MET A 185 13.15 11.45 5.62
CA MET A 185 12.09 11.29 4.63
C MET A 185 12.64 11.30 3.22
N SER A 186 12.18 10.37 2.40
CA SER A 186 12.49 10.33 0.97
C SER A 186 11.49 11.16 0.14
N THR A 187 11.90 11.55 -1.06
CA THR A 187 11.03 12.25 -2.01
C THR A 187 10.58 11.28 -3.09
N VAL A 188 9.28 11.24 -3.35
CA VAL A 188 8.66 10.35 -4.33
C VAL A 188 8.01 11.18 -5.44
N TYR A 189 8.39 10.93 -6.68
CA TYR A 189 7.82 11.50 -7.89
C TYR A 189 6.95 10.44 -8.54
N ASN A 190 5.64 10.66 -8.58
CA ASN A 190 4.68 9.75 -9.20
C ASN A 190 4.11 10.39 -10.46
N ASN A 191 4.20 9.68 -11.58
CA ASN A 191 3.62 10.07 -12.85
C ASN A 191 2.78 8.92 -13.38
N THR A 192 1.51 9.19 -13.70
CA THR A 192 0.63 8.22 -14.32
C THR A 192 -0.01 8.78 -15.58
N LEU A 193 -0.09 7.96 -16.61
CA LEU A 193 -0.81 8.25 -17.83
C LEU A 193 -1.84 7.15 -18.06
N ASN A 194 -3.11 7.53 -18.24
CA ASN A 194 -4.20 6.63 -18.62
C ASN A 194 -4.76 7.07 -19.95
N VAL A 195 -4.94 6.13 -20.85
CA VAL A 195 -5.67 6.31 -22.11
C VAL A 195 -6.78 5.28 -22.14
N ASP A 196 -8.02 5.76 -22.16
CA ASP A 196 -9.20 4.90 -22.11
C ASP A 196 -10.01 5.08 -23.38
N PHE A 197 -10.48 3.97 -23.92
CA PHE A 197 -11.35 3.91 -25.08
C PHE A 197 -12.50 2.94 -24.84
N ARG A 198 -13.72 3.34 -25.22
CA ARG A 198 -14.91 2.49 -25.13
C ARG A 198 -15.80 2.66 -26.33
N LYS A 199 -16.15 1.56 -27.01
CA LYS A 199 -17.11 1.57 -28.13
C LYS A 199 -17.93 0.29 -28.13
N GLY A 200 -19.25 0.43 -27.93
CA GLY A 200 -20.15 -0.71 -27.87
C GLY A 200 -19.77 -1.68 -26.74
N LEU A 201 -19.54 -2.93 -27.09
CA LEU A 201 -19.13 -3.99 -26.17
C LEU A 201 -17.63 -3.96 -25.85
N PHE A 202 -16.83 -3.22 -26.60
CA PHE A 202 -15.39 -3.19 -26.45
C PHE A 202 -14.93 -2.00 -25.59
N SER A 203 -14.04 -2.25 -24.66
CA SER A 203 -13.26 -1.22 -23.96
C SER A 203 -11.79 -1.62 -23.83
N SER A 204 -10.92 -0.65 -23.94
CA SER A 204 -9.49 -0.82 -23.69
C SER A 204 -8.95 0.32 -22.86
N SER A 205 -7.98 0.03 -22.03
CA SER A 205 -7.27 0.97 -21.18
C SER A 205 -5.78 0.71 -21.27
N LEU A 206 -5.02 1.77 -21.50
CA LEU A 206 -3.57 1.78 -21.38
C LEU A 206 -3.22 2.56 -20.11
N TYR A 207 -2.51 1.93 -19.21
CA TYR A 207 -1.98 2.54 -17.99
C TYR A 207 -0.46 2.54 -18.04
N LEU A 208 0.15 3.68 -17.75
CA LEU A 208 1.60 3.81 -17.61
C LEU A 208 1.90 4.50 -16.27
N LEU A 209 2.61 3.80 -15.41
CA LEU A 209 3.15 4.35 -14.16
C LEU A 209 4.66 4.50 -14.29
N TYR A 210 5.16 5.70 -13.99
CA TYR A 210 6.57 5.93 -13.70
C TYR A 210 6.70 6.53 -12.31
N GLN A 211 7.41 5.83 -11.43
CA GLN A 211 7.73 6.25 -10.08
C GLN A 211 9.23 6.36 -9.89
N TYR A 212 9.69 7.49 -9.38
CA TYR A 212 11.07 7.70 -8.98
C TYR A 212 11.11 8.11 -7.51
N GLN A 213 11.97 7.47 -6.73
CA GLN A 213 12.19 7.79 -5.33
C GLN A 213 13.63 8.24 -5.12
N HIS A 214 13.79 9.46 -4.61
CA HIS A 214 15.09 10.04 -4.26
C HIS A 214 15.37 9.79 -2.78
N LYS A 215 16.54 9.23 -2.48
CA LYS A 215 16.98 8.81 -1.14
C LYS A 215 15.94 7.92 -0.44
N PRO A 216 15.52 6.81 -1.07
CA PRO A 216 14.59 5.86 -0.48
C PRO A 216 15.15 5.25 0.81
N ASN A 217 14.25 4.91 1.73
CA ASN A 217 14.60 4.13 2.91
C ASN A 217 14.56 2.65 2.52
N MET A 218 15.73 2.08 2.22
CA MET A 218 15.85 0.69 1.79
C MET A 218 16.79 -0.07 2.71
N GLU A 219 16.49 -1.35 2.93
CA GLU A 219 17.32 -2.25 3.74
C GLU A 219 18.70 -2.42 3.10
N GLU A 220 19.71 -2.46 3.92
CA GLU A 220 21.08 -2.86 3.58
C GLU A 220 21.60 -3.83 4.61
N THR A 221 22.52 -4.70 4.17
CA THR A 221 23.22 -5.64 5.03
C THR A 221 24.71 -5.34 4.96
N PHE A 222 25.37 -5.25 6.09
CA PHE A 222 26.82 -5.12 6.20
C PHE A 222 27.37 -6.03 7.29
N ARG A 223 28.69 -6.24 7.32
CA ARG A 223 29.35 -7.08 8.30
C ARG A 223 29.98 -6.22 9.38
N GLU A 224 29.75 -6.59 10.63
CA GLU A 224 30.37 -5.98 11.81
C GLU A 224 30.94 -7.09 12.70
N GLY A 225 32.27 -7.28 12.65
CA GLY A 225 32.91 -8.46 13.26
C GLY A 225 32.43 -9.76 12.62
N GLU A 226 31.89 -10.65 13.45
CA GLU A 226 31.31 -11.93 13.00
C GLU A 226 29.82 -11.86 12.66
N LEU A 227 29.18 -10.72 12.92
CA LEU A 227 27.73 -10.55 12.72
C LEU A 227 27.42 -9.86 11.39
N PHE A 228 26.32 -10.26 10.78
CA PHE A 228 25.66 -9.55 9.68
C PHE A 228 24.60 -8.63 10.27
N VAL A 229 24.76 -7.34 10.04
CA VAL A 229 23.84 -6.30 10.51
C VAL A 229 22.90 -5.93 9.38
N ARG A 230 21.61 -6.13 9.61
CA ARG A 230 20.52 -5.66 8.72
C ARG A 230 19.94 -4.38 9.28
N THR A 231 19.96 -3.33 8.48
CA THR A 231 19.41 -2.02 8.85
C THR A 231 18.74 -1.36 7.66
N THR A 232 17.96 -0.34 7.92
CA THR A 232 17.40 0.53 6.88
C THR A 232 18.26 1.79 6.78
N ALA A 233 18.62 2.20 5.57
CA ALA A 233 19.36 3.45 5.31
C ALA A 233 18.72 4.26 4.18
N ASN A 234 19.03 5.56 4.13
CA ASN A 234 18.66 6.41 3.00
C ASN A 234 19.57 6.07 1.82
N GLN A 235 19.12 5.23 0.91
CA GLN A 235 19.88 4.76 -0.25
C GLN A 235 19.87 5.80 -1.39
N ARG A 236 20.48 5.49 -2.57
CA ARG A 236 20.63 6.47 -3.66
C ARG A 236 19.31 6.77 -4.37
N SER A 237 18.70 5.75 -4.97
CA SER A 237 17.45 5.90 -5.73
C SER A 237 16.72 4.57 -5.93
N TRP A 238 15.44 4.67 -6.18
CA TRP A 238 14.62 3.56 -6.64
C TRP A 238 13.65 4.04 -7.71
N GLN A 239 13.43 3.21 -8.75
CA GLN A 239 12.53 3.52 -9.85
C GLN A 239 11.65 2.33 -10.17
N LYS A 240 10.44 2.63 -10.61
CA LYS A 240 9.49 1.66 -11.15
C LYS A 240 8.87 2.21 -12.43
N LEU A 241 8.89 1.39 -13.47
CA LEU A 241 8.13 1.62 -14.69
C LEU A 241 7.15 0.47 -14.87
N ASN A 242 5.86 0.78 -15.04
CA ASN A 242 4.81 -0.21 -15.20
C ASN A 242 3.85 0.19 -16.32
N PRO A 243 4.09 -0.21 -17.57
CA PRO A 243 3.07 -0.24 -18.62
C PRO A 243 2.11 -1.42 -18.41
N GLU A 244 0.81 -1.18 -18.53
CA GLU A 244 -0.25 -2.18 -18.45
C GLU A 244 -1.33 -1.88 -19.49
N VAL A 245 -1.81 -2.90 -20.18
CA VAL A 245 -2.94 -2.83 -21.10
C VAL A 245 -4.05 -3.73 -20.57
N GLU A 246 -5.26 -3.20 -20.55
CA GLU A 246 -6.47 -3.96 -20.26
C GLU A 246 -7.41 -3.89 -21.46
N ILE A 247 -8.00 -5.03 -21.81
CA ILE A 247 -9.03 -5.17 -22.84
C ILE A 247 -10.23 -5.86 -22.20
N LYS A 248 -11.42 -5.28 -22.41
CA LYS A 248 -12.69 -5.86 -21.98
C LYS A 248 -13.64 -5.98 -23.16
N VAL A 249 -14.35 -7.08 -23.21
CA VAL A 249 -15.42 -7.34 -24.18
C VAL A 249 -16.66 -7.78 -23.40
N GLY A 250 -17.75 -7.06 -23.58
CA GLY A 250 -19.03 -7.42 -22.95
C GLY A 250 -19.81 -6.21 -22.41
N PRO A 251 -21.04 -6.47 -21.95
CA PRO A 251 -21.68 -7.79 -21.85
C PRO A 251 -22.18 -8.31 -23.21
N ILE A 252 -21.70 -9.49 -23.60
CA ILE A 252 -22.16 -10.22 -24.79
C ILE A 252 -23.55 -10.78 -24.48
N LYS A 253 -24.56 -10.45 -25.27
CA LYS A 253 -25.98 -10.81 -25.05
C LYS A 253 -26.45 -10.50 -23.61
N ASP A 254 -25.94 -9.43 -23.01
CA ASP A 254 -26.22 -9.01 -21.63
C ASP A 254 -25.87 -10.06 -20.56
N ILE A 255 -25.07 -11.06 -20.92
CA ILE A 255 -24.75 -12.18 -20.04
C ILE A 255 -23.26 -12.22 -19.70
N LEU A 256 -22.37 -12.21 -20.71
CA LEU A 256 -20.95 -12.56 -20.54
C LEU A 256 -20.04 -11.34 -20.76
N SER A 257 -19.18 -11.07 -19.81
CA SER A 257 -18.08 -10.10 -19.94
C SER A 257 -16.75 -10.80 -19.75
N LEU A 258 -15.81 -10.52 -20.64
CA LEU A 258 -14.45 -11.04 -20.60
C LEU A 258 -13.48 -9.85 -20.41
N SER A 259 -12.45 -10.04 -19.60
CA SER A 259 -11.37 -9.06 -19.41
C SER A 259 -10.03 -9.77 -19.39
N ILE A 260 -9.05 -9.15 -20.03
CA ILE A 260 -7.64 -9.51 -19.91
C ILE A 260 -6.82 -8.25 -19.68
N SER A 261 -5.97 -8.28 -18.68
CA SER A 261 -4.93 -7.26 -18.47
C SER A 261 -3.56 -7.93 -18.50
N THR A 262 -2.58 -7.24 -19.06
CA THR A 262 -1.19 -7.67 -19.07
C THR A 262 -0.27 -6.46 -18.96
N GLY A 263 0.85 -6.64 -18.28
CA GLY A 263 1.81 -5.56 -18.06
C GLY A 263 3.18 -6.06 -17.70
N ILE A 264 4.09 -5.11 -17.62
CA ILE A 264 5.47 -5.34 -17.20
C ILE A 264 5.77 -4.44 -16.01
N ASN A 265 6.34 -4.99 -14.96
CA ASN A 265 7.00 -4.22 -13.92
C ASN A 265 8.51 -4.23 -14.21
N TYR A 266 9.10 -3.08 -14.38
CA TYR A 266 10.54 -2.88 -14.41
C TYR A 266 10.95 -2.06 -13.19
N PHE A 267 11.98 -2.52 -12.49
CA PHE A 267 12.54 -1.88 -11.31
C PHE A 267 14.04 -1.63 -11.50
N ASP A 268 14.51 -0.49 -10.99
CA ASP A 268 15.92 -0.13 -10.87
C ASP A 268 16.14 0.34 -9.42
N SER A 269 16.91 -0.42 -8.64
CA SER A 269 17.17 -0.20 -7.22
C SER A 269 18.66 0.04 -7.00
N ARG A 270 19.02 1.25 -6.54
CA ARG A 270 20.41 1.68 -6.34
C ARG A 270 20.66 2.04 -4.90
N GLY A 271 21.38 1.17 -4.22
CA GLY A 271 21.91 1.41 -2.90
C GLY A 271 23.27 2.11 -2.94
N HIS A 272 23.90 2.24 -1.77
CA HIS A 272 25.27 2.73 -1.67
C HIS A 272 26.27 1.68 -2.21
N ASN A 273 26.02 0.40 -1.92
CA ASN A 273 26.90 -0.72 -2.20
C ASN A 273 26.31 -1.76 -3.17
N TYR A 274 25.11 -1.50 -3.72
CA TYR A 274 24.47 -2.42 -4.65
C TYR A 274 23.72 -1.69 -5.77
N HIS A 275 23.49 -2.41 -6.87
CA HIS A 275 22.63 -1.98 -7.96
C HIS A 275 21.94 -3.21 -8.54
N HIS A 276 20.62 -3.27 -8.43
CA HIS A 276 19.80 -4.34 -8.96
C HIS A 276 18.76 -3.81 -9.92
N THR A 277 18.53 -4.55 -10.99
CA THR A 277 17.39 -4.37 -11.88
C THR A 277 16.55 -5.63 -11.88
N TYR A 278 15.25 -5.49 -11.93
CA TYR A 278 14.34 -6.63 -11.98
C TYR A 278 13.18 -6.33 -12.92
N THR A 279 12.82 -7.33 -13.74
CA THR A 279 11.69 -7.23 -14.68
C THR A 279 10.75 -8.41 -14.47
N ASN A 280 9.47 -8.13 -14.39
CA ASN A 280 8.43 -9.14 -14.25
C ASN A 280 7.28 -8.85 -15.22
N TRP A 281 6.98 -9.82 -16.08
CA TRP A 281 5.76 -9.82 -16.86
C TRP A 281 4.63 -10.48 -16.07
N TYR A 282 3.43 -9.90 -16.13
CA TYR A 282 2.26 -10.42 -15.45
C TYR A 282 1.01 -10.31 -16.33
N TYR A 283 0.02 -11.13 -16.02
CA TYR A 283 -1.31 -11.07 -16.62
C TYR A 283 -2.40 -11.39 -15.59
N CYS A 284 -3.61 -10.92 -15.87
CA CYS A 284 -4.83 -11.30 -15.20
C CYS A 284 -5.92 -11.45 -16.26
N ALA A 285 -6.57 -12.59 -16.32
CA ALA A 285 -7.72 -12.82 -17.20
C ALA A 285 -8.93 -13.17 -16.36
N SER A 286 -10.10 -12.58 -16.69
CA SER A 286 -11.34 -12.86 -15.96
C SER A 286 -12.53 -12.97 -16.89
N ALA A 287 -13.53 -13.74 -16.44
CA ALA A 287 -14.82 -13.89 -17.06
C ALA A 287 -15.92 -13.68 -16.01
N THR A 288 -16.86 -12.83 -16.31
CA THR A 288 -18.06 -12.61 -15.48
C THR A 288 -19.29 -12.96 -16.29
N ALA A 289 -20.13 -13.83 -15.75
CA ALA A 289 -21.40 -14.18 -16.36
C ALA A 289 -22.56 -13.86 -15.40
N ALA A 290 -23.63 -13.25 -15.93
CA ALA A 290 -24.85 -12.97 -15.19
C ALA A 290 -26.06 -13.39 -16.03
N TYR A 291 -26.85 -14.33 -15.52
CA TYR A 291 -28.04 -14.80 -16.18
C TYR A 291 -29.19 -14.95 -15.19
N LYS A 292 -30.25 -14.15 -15.37
CA LYS A 292 -31.40 -14.10 -14.45
C LYS A 292 -30.94 -13.83 -13.00
N LYS A 293 -30.99 -14.82 -12.14
CA LYS A 293 -30.64 -14.74 -10.71
C LYS A 293 -29.26 -15.31 -10.42
N TRP A 294 -28.59 -15.88 -11.42
CA TRP A 294 -27.28 -16.47 -11.32
C TRP A 294 -26.20 -15.47 -11.70
N SER A 295 -25.10 -15.49 -10.98
CA SER A 295 -23.85 -14.85 -11.37
C SER A 295 -22.68 -15.80 -11.15
N ALA A 296 -21.74 -15.78 -12.10
CA ALA A 296 -20.50 -16.54 -12.02
C ALA A 296 -19.33 -15.63 -12.34
N TYR A 297 -18.23 -15.84 -11.67
CA TYR A 297 -16.97 -15.13 -11.86
C TYR A 297 -15.83 -16.14 -11.87
N PHE A 298 -14.95 -16.01 -12.87
CA PHE A 298 -13.71 -16.74 -12.94
C PHE A 298 -12.55 -15.77 -13.15
N GLU A 299 -11.43 -15.97 -12.45
CA GLU A 299 -10.21 -15.19 -12.61
C GLU A 299 -9.00 -16.12 -12.57
N ILE A 300 -8.01 -15.81 -13.38
CA ILE A 300 -6.69 -16.40 -13.35
C ILE A 300 -5.63 -15.32 -13.47
N ARG A 301 -4.62 -15.36 -12.62
CA ARG A 301 -3.46 -14.45 -12.67
C ARG A 301 -2.17 -15.16 -12.36
N ASN A 302 -1.08 -14.64 -12.91
CA ASN A 302 0.26 -15.03 -12.50
C ASN A 302 0.87 -14.04 -11.50
N HIS A 303 2.09 -14.31 -11.07
CA HIS A 303 2.83 -13.46 -10.12
C HIS A 303 3.02 -12.05 -10.65
N ARG A 304 2.50 -11.06 -9.94
CA ARG A 304 2.85 -9.65 -10.10
C ARG A 304 3.81 -9.29 -8.98
N ASN A 305 5.10 -9.44 -9.25
CA ASN A 305 6.14 -9.27 -8.25
C ASN A 305 6.42 -7.80 -7.98
N ASP A 306 6.93 -7.51 -6.78
CA ASP A 306 7.44 -6.21 -6.38
C ASP A 306 8.90 -6.31 -5.94
N PHE A 307 9.71 -5.29 -6.24
CA PHE A 307 11.13 -5.27 -5.93
C PHE A 307 11.52 -3.93 -5.31
N TYR A 308 12.05 -3.99 -4.09
CA TYR A 308 12.45 -2.79 -3.35
C TYR A 308 13.74 -3.03 -2.56
N GLY A 309 14.74 -2.15 -2.74
CA GLY A 309 16.07 -2.38 -2.19
C GLY A 309 16.73 -3.59 -2.83
N GLU A 310 17.05 -4.58 -2.04
CA GLU A 310 17.56 -5.89 -2.43
C GLU A 310 16.50 -6.99 -2.33
N THR A 311 15.26 -6.64 -1.97
CA THR A 311 14.20 -7.62 -1.67
C THR A 311 13.19 -7.72 -2.80
N LEU A 312 13.05 -8.92 -3.35
CA LEU A 312 11.99 -9.35 -4.25
C LEU A 312 10.86 -9.96 -3.43
N SER A 313 9.66 -9.42 -3.59
CA SER A 313 8.43 -10.02 -3.04
C SER A 313 7.64 -10.64 -4.18
N TYR A 314 7.40 -11.95 -4.08
CA TYR A 314 6.60 -12.65 -5.07
C TYR A 314 5.13 -12.35 -4.88
N GLY A 315 4.47 -11.87 -5.93
CA GLY A 315 3.03 -11.68 -5.95
C GLY A 315 2.28 -13.01 -5.96
N GLU A 316 1.01 -12.95 -5.72
CA GLU A 316 0.15 -14.14 -5.71
C GLU A 316 -0.11 -14.68 -7.13
N ASN A 317 -0.09 -15.99 -7.26
CA ASN A 317 -0.50 -16.73 -8.45
C ASN A 317 -1.67 -17.63 -8.05
N TYR A 318 -2.85 -17.35 -8.57
CA TYR A 318 -4.03 -18.11 -8.23
C TYR A 318 -5.09 -18.08 -9.32
N HIS A 319 -6.07 -18.95 -9.16
CA HIS A 319 -7.33 -18.93 -9.86
C HIS A 319 -8.49 -18.91 -8.85
N LEU A 320 -9.50 -18.12 -9.19
CA LEU A 320 -10.69 -17.93 -8.37
C LEU A 320 -11.91 -18.29 -9.21
N LEU A 321 -12.77 -19.12 -8.66
CA LEU A 321 -14.09 -19.44 -9.22
C LEU A 321 -15.15 -19.07 -8.19
N SER A 322 -16.16 -18.35 -8.59
CA SER A 322 -17.30 -18.01 -7.74
C SER A 322 -18.60 -18.17 -8.53
N VAL A 323 -19.59 -18.76 -7.89
CA VAL A 323 -20.95 -18.88 -8.43
C VAL A 323 -21.92 -18.47 -7.34
N SER A 324 -22.86 -17.57 -7.64
CA SER A 324 -23.86 -17.15 -6.68
C SER A 324 -25.26 -17.08 -7.29
N TYR A 325 -26.25 -17.24 -6.41
CA TYR A 325 -27.67 -17.18 -6.73
C TYR A 325 -28.37 -16.17 -5.83
N ARG A 326 -29.08 -15.21 -6.44
CA ARG A 326 -29.84 -14.20 -5.73
C ARG A 326 -31.32 -14.55 -5.67
N TYR A 327 -31.84 -14.66 -4.46
CA TYR A 327 -33.27 -14.81 -4.21
C TYR A 327 -33.78 -13.65 -3.36
N LYS A 328 -34.50 -12.73 -3.99
CA LYS A 328 -34.97 -11.48 -3.33
C LYS A 328 -33.78 -10.73 -2.71
N GLN A 329 -33.75 -10.65 -1.38
CA GLN A 329 -32.72 -9.97 -0.59
C GLN A 329 -31.59 -10.90 -0.14
N LEU A 330 -31.74 -12.21 -0.39
CA LEU A 330 -30.77 -13.24 -0.03
C LEU A 330 -29.86 -13.53 -1.23
N ASN A 331 -28.56 -13.56 -1.00
CA ASN A 331 -27.56 -14.03 -1.96
C ASN A 331 -26.80 -15.19 -1.35
N VAL A 332 -26.81 -16.32 -2.02
CA VAL A 332 -26.08 -17.54 -1.64
C VAL A 332 -25.05 -17.81 -2.69
N GLY A 333 -23.80 -18.01 -2.30
CA GLY A 333 -22.71 -18.25 -3.23
C GLY A 333 -21.72 -19.29 -2.73
N VAL A 334 -21.05 -19.91 -3.68
CA VAL A 334 -19.88 -20.76 -3.46
C VAL A 334 -18.69 -20.10 -4.14
N MET A 335 -17.59 -19.99 -3.42
CA MET A 335 -16.33 -19.50 -3.93
C MET A 335 -15.26 -20.56 -3.74
N SER A 336 -14.42 -20.75 -4.73
CA SER A 336 -13.25 -21.62 -4.64
C SER A 336 -12.00 -20.86 -5.06
N LEU A 337 -11.03 -20.80 -4.18
CA LEU A 337 -9.67 -20.34 -4.48
C LEU A 337 -8.83 -21.56 -4.84
N ASN A 338 -8.09 -21.44 -5.95
CA ASN A 338 -7.23 -22.48 -6.51
C ASN A 338 -7.93 -23.84 -6.72
N PRO A 339 -9.15 -23.92 -7.33
CA PRO A 339 -9.82 -25.19 -7.54
C PRO A 339 -8.98 -26.20 -8.35
N PHE A 340 -8.08 -25.72 -9.21
CA PHE A 340 -7.22 -26.52 -10.08
C PHE A 340 -5.75 -26.56 -9.62
N GLY A 341 -5.39 -25.87 -8.54
CA GLY A 341 -4.04 -25.79 -7.99
C GLY A 341 -3.84 -26.69 -6.77
N SER A 342 -2.59 -26.95 -6.42
CA SER A 342 -2.26 -27.73 -5.22
C SER A 342 -1.21 -27.09 -4.31
N ASN A 343 -0.51 -26.04 -4.77
CA ASN A 343 0.65 -25.47 -4.08
C ASN A 343 0.56 -23.94 -4.04
N TYR A 344 -0.36 -23.42 -3.23
CA TYR A 344 -0.39 -21.99 -2.97
C TYR A 344 0.76 -21.59 -2.05
N ARG A 345 1.55 -20.64 -2.51
CA ARG A 345 2.70 -20.13 -1.76
C ARG A 345 2.89 -18.65 -2.00
N ILE A 346 3.37 -18.00 -0.98
CA ILE A 346 3.88 -16.63 -1.02
C ILE A 346 5.36 -16.66 -0.63
N GLY A 347 6.14 -15.72 -1.07
CA GLY A 347 7.56 -15.74 -0.76
C GLY A 347 8.28 -14.45 -1.01
N SER A 348 9.52 -14.42 -0.58
CA SER A 348 10.45 -13.33 -0.82
C SER A 348 11.86 -13.85 -1.04
N GLU A 349 12.65 -13.07 -1.77
CA GLU A 349 14.06 -13.36 -2.02
C GLU A 349 14.87 -12.09 -1.78
N ASN A 350 15.94 -12.20 -0.99
CA ASN A 350 16.90 -11.12 -0.77
C ASN A 350 18.13 -11.36 -1.63
N PHE A 351 18.51 -10.39 -2.44
CA PHE A 351 19.64 -10.46 -3.37
C PHE A 351 20.94 -9.92 -2.77
N SER A 352 20.96 -9.61 -1.46
CA SER A 352 22.19 -9.17 -0.80
C SER A 352 23.28 -10.23 -0.94
N PRO A 353 24.48 -9.89 -1.42
CA PRO A 353 25.58 -10.84 -1.53
C PRO A 353 26.11 -11.31 -0.18
N LEU A 354 25.86 -10.54 0.90
CA LEU A 354 26.33 -10.86 2.24
C LEU A 354 25.39 -11.82 2.99
N ALA A 355 24.08 -11.68 2.78
CA ALA A 355 23.07 -12.52 3.44
C ALA A 355 21.94 -12.87 2.46
N PRO A 356 22.23 -13.59 1.37
CA PRO A 356 21.19 -13.98 0.42
C PRO A 356 20.21 -14.95 1.09
N SER A 357 18.92 -14.74 0.84
CA SER A 357 17.90 -15.61 1.40
C SER A 357 16.74 -15.76 0.44
N LYS A 358 16.10 -16.93 0.45
CA LYS A 358 14.89 -17.20 -0.31
C LYS A 358 13.91 -17.94 0.57
N ASN A 359 12.81 -17.28 0.88
CA ASN A 359 11.80 -17.79 1.79
C ASN A 359 10.50 -18.08 1.03
N TRP A 360 9.95 -19.26 1.25
CA TRP A 360 8.63 -19.65 0.76
C TRP A 360 7.76 -20.09 1.92
N MET A 361 6.60 -19.50 2.01
CA MET A 361 5.55 -19.94 2.93
C MET A 361 4.50 -20.71 2.11
N TYR A 362 4.37 -22.00 2.41
CA TYR A 362 3.35 -22.85 1.84
C TYR A 362 2.12 -22.84 2.74
N ILE A 363 1.01 -22.37 2.20
CA ILE A 363 -0.24 -22.26 2.94
C ILE A 363 -1.14 -23.39 2.48
N LYS A 364 -1.05 -24.54 3.16
CA LYS A 364 -1.77 -25.75 2.81
C LYS A 364 -3.29 -25.54 2.84
N GLU A 365 -3.78 -24.81 3.83
CA GLU A 365 -5.20 -24.47 4.03
C GLU A 365 -5.73 -23.59 2.89
N SER A 366 -4.89 -22.76 2.27
CA SER A 366 -5.23 -21.88 1.14
C SER A 366 -4.92 -22.49 -0.23
N SER A 367 -4.31 -23.69 -0.27
CA SER A 367 -3.98 -24.36 -1.53
C SER A 367 -5.21 -24.73 -2.34
N ARG A 368 -6.33 -25.06 -1.67
CA ARG A 368 -7.67 -25.23 -2.24
C ARG A 368 -8.70 -24.81 -1.20
N VAL A 369 -9.26 -23.63 -1.37
CA VAL A 369 -10.28 -23.14 -0.44
C VAL A 369 -11.65 -23.22 -1.10
N PHE A 370 -12.61 -23.76 -0.37
CA PHE A 370 -14.03 -23.69 -0.71
C PHE A 370 -14.73 -22.90 0.39
N ALA A 371 -15.44 -21.85 0.02
CA ALA A 371 -16.20 -21.03 0.94
C ALA A 371 -17.65 -20.93 0.50
N LEU A 372 -18.57 -21.12 1.44
CA LEU A 372 -19.98 -20.81 1.27
C LEU A 372 -20.21 -19.39 1.76
N THR A 373 -20.80 -18.55 0.90
CA THR A 373 -21.16 -17.18 1.22
C THR A 373 -22.68 -17.04 1.33
N LEU A 374 -23.13 -16.44 2.42
CA LEU A 374 -24.53 -16.12 2.65
C LEU A 374 -24.60 -14.62 2.97
N SER A 375 -25.31 -13.86 2.13
CA SER A 375 -25.51 -12.43 2.34
C SER A 375 -26.99 -12.10 2.28
N TRP A 376 -27.52 -11.51 3.34
CA TRP A 376 -28.89 -11.07 3.41
C TRP A 376 -28.94 -9.56 3.59
N ASN A 377 -29.43 -8.86 2.55
CA ASN A 377 -29.62 -7.42 2.57
C ASN A 377 -31.01 -7.07 3.08
N PHE A 378 -31.10 -6.57 4.29
CA PHE A 378 -32.33 -6.04 4.81
C PHE A 378 -32.15 -4.56 5.16
N SER A 379 -33.18 -3.76 4.95
CA SER A 379 -33.21 -2.36 5.34
C SER A 379 -34.40 -2.10 6.24
N PHE A 380 -34.16 -1.47 7.37
CA PHE A 380 -35.16 -1.08 8.36
C PHE A 380 -35.26 0.45 8.43
N GLY A 381 -36.49 0.98 8.53
CA GLY A 381 -36.72 2.39 8.80
C GLY A 381 -36.52 3.33 7.60
N ARG A 382 -36.50 4.65 7.88
CA ARG A 382 -36.27 5.68 6.87
C ARG A 382 -34.82 5.65 6.42
N LYS A 383 -34.60 5.66 5.11
CA LYS A 383 -33.27 5.86 4.54
C LYS A 383 -32.86 7.32 4.73
N TYR A 384 -31.88 7.55 5.58
CA TYR A 384 -31.18 8.83 5.65
C TYR A 384 -29.91 8.71 4.80
N GLU A 385 -29.60 9.76 4.04
CA GLU A 385 -28.27 9.87 3.42
C GLU A 385 -27.25 10.01 4.53
N SER A 386 -26.41 8.99 4.71
CA SER A 386 -25.27 9.08 5.62
C SER A 386 -24.21 9.97 5.01
N ALA A 387 -23.69 10.92 5.77
CA ALA A 387 -22.53 11.68 5.36
C ALA A 387 -21.35 10.72 5.11
N GLU A 388 -20.74 10.79 3.94
CA GLU A 388 -19.55 10.02 3.63
C GLU A 388 -18.40 10.45 4.56
N ARG A 389 -17.84 9.51 5.27
CA ARG A 389 -16.61 9.74 6.05
C ARG A 389 -15.46 9.92 5.09
N ARG A 390 -14.88 11.11 5.03
CA ARG A 390 -13.69 11.41 4.20
C ARG A 390 -12.38 11.10 4.91
N LEU A 391 -12.38 11.11 6.25
CA LEU A 391 -11.22 10.78 7.06
C LEU A 391 -11.08 9.26 7.18
N HIS A 392 -10.01 8.71 6.60
CA HIS A 392 -9.60 7.34 6.79
C HIS A 392 -8.52 7.29 7.88
N ASN A 393 -8.71 6.43 8.87
CA ASN A 393 -7.69 6.16 9.87
C ASN A 393 -6.70 5.13 9.29
N GLU A 394 -5.56 5.60 8.79
CA GLU A 394 -4.48 4.78 8.24
C GLU A 394 -3.39 4.49 9.27
N ASP A 395 -3.55 4.97 10.51
CA ASP A 395 -2.55 4.86 11.58
C ASP A 395 -2.64 3.51 12.30
N ASN A 396 -2.25 2.44 11.60
CA ASN A 396 -2.34 1.05 12.06
C ASN A 396 -1.00 0.47 12.54
N ASN A 397 0.08 1.25 12.52
CA ASN A 397 1.42 0.75 12.83
C ASN A 397 1.84 1.16 14.26
N ALA A 398 2.11 0.18 15.12
CA ALA A 398 2.59 0.38 16.48
C ALA A 398 4.09 0.69 16.57
N GLY A 399 4.83 0.71 15.46
CA GLY A 399 6.26 1.08 15.43
C GLY A 399 7.20 0.10 16.13
N THR A 400 6.79 -1.16 16.32
CA THR A 400 7.66 -2.19 16.91
C THR A 400 8.67 -2.71 15.90
N LEU A 401 9.96 -2.74 16.26
CA LEU A 401 11.01 -3.38 15.49
C LEU A 401 10.98 -4.89 15.77
N LYS A 402 10.65 -5.69 14.76
CA LYS A 402 10.60 -7.15 14.88
C LYS A 402 11.90 -7.78 14.35
N SER A 403 12.36 -8.81 15.00
CA SER A 403 13.57 -9.55 14.61
C SER A 403 13.37 -10.48 13.40
N GLY A 404 12.14 -10.70 12.96
CA GLY A 404 11.80 -11.51 11.78
C GLY A 404 10.52 -11.01 11.13
N LYS A 405 10.34 -11.36 9.83
CA LYS A 405 9.07 -11.18 9.12
C LYS A 405 8.26 -12.45 9.20
#